data_a0886689436d0cad9308c88a1e68eb6b
#
_entry.id   a0886689436d0cad9308c88a1e68eb6b
#
_cell.length_a   1.000
_cell.length_b   1.000
_cell.length_c   1.000
_cell.angle_alpha   90.00
_cell.angle_beta   90.00
_cell.angle_gamma   90.00
#
_symmetry.space_group_name_H-M   'P 1'
#
loop_
_entity.id
_entity.type
_entity.pdbx_description
1 polymer ?
#
loop_
_entity_poly.entity_id
_entity_poly.type
_entity_poly.pdbx_seq_one_letter_code
_entity_poly.pdbx_strand_id
1 'polypeptide(L)'
;RNNFSSFEDKSTAIKILNLEYEPNNIAENKATKWCSTFLDVFEEELLSFCNVYEDLGEALFHFMWGNEDKSNLTLKQMDNLLSLDCNRFDSNNTILLREAITNMSRIELKWFIRFWLRKPRIGIMTRNLTKGIAEYYQNDAVHEWAKLHPLSYIVECLEDEAEPESNITVGQFIKPMLAKPRPGKRKFTNTIVDYKFDGNRYQIHKNTNAVSIFNRKGKRVTDKFPDVLDMALKWPDTSVILDCEFYPIDTTGRPLPHHRMATRVHSKDVVKAVEKCPIEVVAFDILFYDSENLMERTQLERKQILSKTEYPHCDYHC
;
A
#
# COMPACT_ATOMS: atom_id res chain seq x y z
N ARG A 1 -17.46 -23.34 -0.30
CA ARG A 1 -16.80 -23.79 0.95
C ARG A 1 -15.70 -24.85 0.75
N ASN A 2 -15.61 -25.51 -0.39
CA ASN A 2 -14.71 -26.67 -0.58
C ASN A 2 -13.66 -26.52 -1.69
N ASN A 3 -13.36 -25.28 -2.16
CA ASN A 3 -12.47 -25.07 -3.29
C ASN A 3 -11.01 -24.80 -2.91
N PHE A 4 -10.70 -24.69 -1.61
CA PHE A 4 -9.33 -24.52 -1.14
C PHE A 4 -8.95 -25.72 -0.29
N SER A 5 -7.99 -26.48 -0.77
CA SER A 5 -7.60 -27.77 -0.18
C SER A 5 -6.50 -27.63 0.88
N SER A 6 -5.84 -26.49 0.95
CA SER A 6 -4.78 -26.21 1.92
C SER A 6 -4.98 -24.90 2.66
N PHE A 7 -4.41 -24.79 3.82
CA PHE A 7 -4.24 -23.62 4.65
C PHE A 7 -3.62 -22.44 3.88
N GLU A 8 -2.52 -22.71 3.18
CA GLU A 8 -1.77 -21.72 2.37
C GLU A 8 -2.64 -21.11 1.26
N ASP A 9 -3.60 -21.87 0.72
CA ASP A 9 -4.50 -21.40 -0.34
C ASP A 9 -5.50 -20.35 0.18
N LYS A 10 -5.99 -20.47 1.41
CA LYS A 10 -6.96 -19.51 1.98
C LYS A 10 -6.33 -18.16 2.22
N SER A 11 -5.18 -18.14 2.88
CA SER A 11 -4.39 -16.94 3.14
C SER A 11 -4.00 -16.24 1.83
N THR A 12 -3.45 -16.99 0.87
CA THR A 12 -3.08 -16.49 -0.45
C THR A 12 -4.27 -15.92 -1.22
N ALA A 13 -5.43 -16.59 -1.16
CA ALA A 13 -6.65 -16.07 -1.79
C ALA A 13 -7.08 -14.72 -1.18
N ILE A 14 -7.06 -14.60 0.13
CA ILE A 14 -7.38 -13.33 0.82
C ILE A 14 -6.36 -12.25 0.47
N LYS A 15 -5.07 -12.58 0.45
CA LYS A 15 -3.99 -11.67 0.04
C LYS A 15 -4.23 -11.09 -1.36
N ILE A 16 -4.59 -11.93 -2.33
CA ILE A 16 -4.89 -11.52 -3.70
C ILE A 16 -6.16 -10.67 -3.74
N LEU A 17 -7.25 -11.13 -3.13
CA LEU A 17 -8.54 -10.44 -3.14
C LEU A 17 -8.48 -9.06 -2.47
N ASN A 18 -7.69 -8.92 -1.42
CA ASN A 18 -7.50 -7.66 -0.69
C ASN A 18 -6.34 -6.80 -1.23
N LEU A 19 -5.70 -7.23 -2.30
CA LEU A 19 -4.57 -6.54 -2.93
C LEU A 19 -3.39 -6.32 -1.96
N GLU A 20 -3.09 -7.30 -1.11
CA GLU A 20 -2.03 -7.25 -0.08
C GLU A 20 -0.65 -7.66 -0.62
N TYR A 21 -0.41 -7.53 -1.92
CA TYR A 21 0.89 -7.73 -2.56
C TYR A 21 1.50 -6.38 -2.97
N GLU A 22 2.82 -6.35 -3.12
CA GLU A 22 3.54 -5.14 -3.54
C GLU A 22 3.00 -4.61 -4.88
N PRO A 23 2.65 -3.31 -4.96
CA PRO A 23 2.05 -2.78 -6.17
C PRO A 23 3.05 -2.68 -7.31
N ASN A 24 2.79 -3.39 -8.38
CA ASN A 24 3.35 -3.08 -9.69
C ASN A 24 2.72 -1.77 -10.19
N ASN A 25 3.45 -0.69 -10.23
CA ASN A 25 2.92 0.59 -10.73
C ASN A 25 2.88 0.61 -12.27
N ILE A 26 2.33 -0.44 -12.88
CA ILE A 26 2.18 -0.48 -14.33
C ILE A 26 0.94 0.31 -14.75
N ALA A 27 1.13 1.25 -15.68
CA ALA A 27 0.02 1.95 -16.28
C ALA A 27 -0.69 1.03 -17.29
N GLU A 28 -2.01 1.17 -17.42
CA GLU A 28 -2.84 0.30 -18.28
C GLU A 28 -2.39 0.31 -19.75
N ASN A 29 -2.02 1.47 -20.29
CA ASN A 29 -1.45 1.57 -21.63
C ASN A 29 -0.14 0.79 -21.81
N LYS A 30 0.71 0.77 -20.80
CA LYS A 30 1.94 -0.04 -20.80
C LYS A 30 1.62 -1.54 -20.73
N ALA A 31 0.64 -1.90 -19.90
CA ALA A 31 0.17 -3.29 -19.80
C ALA A 31 -0.44 -3.77 -21.14
N THR A 32 -1.24 -2.95 -21.80
CA THR A 32 -1.80 -3.25 -23.14
C THR A 32 -0.70 -3.51 -24.14
N LYS A 33 0.31 -2.64 -24.22
CA LYS A 33 1.46 -2.81 -25.11
C LYS A 33 2.24 -4.10 -24.80
N TRP A 34 2.41 -4.44 -23.53
CA TRP A 34 3.10 -5.68 -23.14
C TRP A 34 2.29 -6.91 -23.51
N CYS A 35 0.98 -6.90 -23.24
CA CYS A 35 0.11 -7.99 -23.63
C CYS A 35 0.09 -8.20 -25.15
N SER A 36 0.03 -7.14 -25.95
CA SER A 36 0.08 -7.24 -27.42
C SER A 36 1.39 -7.89 -27.88
N THR A 37 2.52 -7.46 -27.31
CA THR A 37 3.83 -8.05 -27.64
C THR A 37 3.97 -9.50 -27.17
N PHE A 38 3.46 -9.85 -25.98
CA PHE A 38 3.57 -11.20 -25.43
C PHE A 38 2.70 -12.21 -26.18
N LEU A 39 1.53 -11.77 -26.62
CA LEU A 39 0.55 -12.59 -27.35
C LEU A 39 0.77 -12.55 -28.86
N ASP A 40 1.76 -11.79 -29.34
CA ASP A 40 2.07 -11.60 -30.76
C ASP A 40 0.85 -11.10 -31.58
N VAL A 41 0.20 -10.06 -31.07
CA VAL A 41 -0.98 -9.46 -31.68
C VAL A 41 -0.79 -7.97 -31.93
N PHE A 42 -1.52 -7.39 -32.88
CA PHE A 42 -1.44 -5.95 -33.16
C PHE A 42 -2.02 -5.13 -32.01
N GLU A 43 -1.23 -4.16 -31.53
CA GLU A 43 -1.64 -3.29 -30.41
C GLU A 43 -2.93 -2.52 -30.71
N GLU A 44 -3.09 -2.04 -31.96
CA GLU A 44 -4.29 -1.30 -32.42
C GLU A 44 -5.56 -2.16 -32.35
N GLU A 45 -5.43 -3.43 -32.68
CA GLU A 45 -6.54 -4.38 -32.63
C GLU A 45 -6.96 -4.65 -31.17
N LEU A 46 -6.00 -4.89 -30.27
CA LEU A 46 -6.28 -5.03 -28.84
C LEU A 46 -6.88 -3.75 -28.25
N LEU A 47 -6.39 -2.58 -28.65
CA LEU A 47 -6.95 -1.29 -28.22
C LEU A 47 -8.39 -1.11 -28.66
N SER A 48 -8.79 -1.60 -29.85
CA SER A 48 -10.18 -1.55 -30.27
C SER A 48 -11.11 -2.32 -29.32
N PHE A 49 -10.69 -3.48 -28.84
CA PHE A 49 -11.41 -4.24 -27.81
C PHE A 49 -11.41 -3.51 -26.46
N CYS A 50 -10.29 -2.91 -26.05
CA CYS A 50 -10.25 -2.11 -24.84
C CYS A 50 -11.23 -0.95 -24.86
N ASN A 51 -11.43 -0.29 -26.01
CA ASN A 51 -12.41 0.79 -26.16
C ASN A 51 -13.86 0.29 -26.03
N VAL A 52 -14.15 -0.93 -26.45
CA VAL A 52 -15.49 -1.53 -26.35
C VAL A 52 -15.80 -1.98 -24.91
N TYR A 53 -14.83 -2.63 -24.26
CA TYR A 53 -15.05 -3.24 -22.95
C TYR A 53 -14.62 -2.38 -21.77
N GLU A 54 -13.92 -1.26 -22.02
CA GLU A 54 -13.38 -0.34 -21.00
C GLU A 54 -12.56 -1.03 -19.88
N ASP A 55 -12.01 -2.21 -20.19
CA ASP A 55 -11.29 -3.07 -19.26
C ASP A 55 -10.34 -4.01 -20.01
N LEU A 56 -9.04 -3.89 -19.80
CA LEU A 56 -8.05 -4.71 -20.51
C LEU A 56 -8.24 -6.22 -20.26
N GLY A 57 -8.60 -6.61 -19.03
CA GLY A 57 -8.85 -8.02 -18.71
C GLY A 57 -10.08 -8.57 -19.47
N GLU A 58 -11.15 -7.79 -19.56
CA GLU A 58 -12.35 -8.16 -20.34
C GLU A 58 -12.05 -8.18 -21.85
N ALA A 59 -11.33 -7.17 -22.32
CA ALA A 59 -10.92 -7.10 -23.72
C ALA A 59 -10.11 -8.34 -24.13
N LEU A 60 -9.12 -8.73 -23.34
CA LEU A 60 -8.31 -9.94 -23.60
C LEU A 60 -9.12 -11.23 -23.54
N PHE A 61 -10.07 -11.33 -22.61
CA PHE A 61 -10.97 -12.48 -22.54
C PHE A 61 -11.77 -12.69 -23.82
N HIS A 62 -12.26 -11.59 -24.43
CA HIS A 62 -13.00 -11.66 -25.69
C HIS A 62 -12.10 -11.73 -26.91
N PHE A 63 -10.94 -11.10 -26.87
CA PHE A 63 -9.95 -11.14 -27.94
C PHE A 63 -9.40 -12.54 -28.18
N MET A 64 -9.14 -13.30 -27.08
CA MET A 64 -8.60 -14.65 -27.13
C MET A 64 -9.70 -15.73 -27.32
N TRP A 65 -10.74 -15.42 -28.09
CA TRP A 65 -11.80 -16.36 -28.41
C TRP A 65 -11.24 -17.62 -29.08
N GLY A 66 -11.55 -18.79 -28.54
CA GLY A 66 -11.06 -20.09 -29.06
C GLY A 66 -9.86 -20.68 -28.31
N ASN A 67 -9.21 -19.95 -27.44
CA ASN A 67 -8.21 -20.48 -26.51
C ASN A 67 -8.93 -21.01 -25.26
N GLU A 68 -9.74 -22.04 -25.45
CA GLU A 68 -10.34 -22.76 -24.34
C GLU A 68 -9.38 -23.82 -23.88
N ASP A 69 -9.02 -23.73 -22.62
CA ASP A 69 -8.44 -24.74 -21.77
C ASP A 69 -6.92 -24.87 -21.65
N LYS A 70 -6.56 -24.92 -20.39
CA LYS A 70 -5.46 -25.58 -19.71
C LYS A 70 -4.35 -24.66 -19.22
N SER A 71 -4.70 -23.72 -18.36
CA SER A 71 -3.71 -23.42 -17.33
C SER A 71 -4.08 -24.18 -16.04
N ASN A 72 -3.05 -24.61 -15.32
CA ASN A 72 -3.14 -25.12 -13.96
C ASN A 72 -2.43 -24.12 -13.05
N LEU A 73 -2.69 -22.83 -13.23
CA LEU A 73 -2.08 -21.78 -12.43
C LEU A 73 -2.58 -21.88 -10.98
N THR A 74 -1.67 -22.21 -10.08
CA THR A 74 -1.99 -22.24 -8.65
C THR A 74 -2.09 -20.82 -8.09
N LEU A 75 -2.82 -20.64 -6.97
CA LEU A 75 -2.90 -19.34 -6.29
C LEU A 75 -1.51 -18.82 -5.90
N LYS A 76 -0.61 -19.69 -5.46
CA LYS A 76 0.78 -19.32 -5.13
C LYS A 76 1.56 -18.81 -6.34
N GLN A 77 1.41 -19.45 -7.49
CA GLN A 77 2.02 -18.96 -8.72
C GLN A 77 1.44 -17.61 -9.13
N MET A 78 0.12 -17.42 -8.99
CA MET A 78 -0.52 -16.14 -9.26
C MET A 78 -0.01 -15.05 -8.32
N ASP A 79 0.11 -15.30 -7.01
CA ASP A 79 0.66 -14.35 -6.04
C ASP A 79 2.11 -13.97 -6.38
N ASN A 80 2.94 -14.96 -6.72
CA ASN A 80 4.32 -14.73 -7.15
C ASN A 80 4.38 -13.82 -8.39
N LEU A 81 3.56 -14.09 -9.41
CA LEU A 81 3.51 -13.28 -10.63
C LEU A 81 3.00 -11.85 -10.37
N LEU A 82 2.00 -11.69 -9.51
CA LEU A 82 1.47 -10.37 -9.12
C LEU A 82 2.48 -9.55 -8.33
N SER A 83 3.39 -10.20 -7.62
CA SER A 83 4.45 -9.59 -6.81
C SER A 83 5.73 -9.29 -7.59
N LEU A 84 5.85 -9.70 -8.86
CA LEU A 84 7.02 -9.42 -9.69
C LEU A 84 7.17 -7.91 -9.95
N ASP A 85 8.37 -7.37 -9.72
CA ASP A 85 8.72 -6.02 -10.16
C ASP A 85 9.03 -6.01 -11.66
N CYS A 86 8.07 -5.52 -12.45
CA CYS A 86 8.12 -5.48 -13.90
C CYS A 86 8.38 -4.06 -14.45
N ASN A 87 9.34 -3.34 -13.89
CA ASN A 87 9.65 -1.98 -14.29
C ASN A 87 10.36 -1.88 -15.66
N ARG A 88 11.07 -2.94 -16.10
CA ARG A 88 11.82 -3.01 -17.36
C ARG A 88 11.35 -4.17 -18.21
N PHE A 89 11.18 -3.91 -19.51
CA PHE A 89 10.70 -4.93 -20.47
C PHE A 89 11.67 -6.12 -20.66
N ASP A 90 12.98 -5.88 -20.52
CA ASP A 90 14.02 -6.90 -20.76
C ASP A 90 14.54 -7.53 -19.46
N SER A 91 13.79 -7.42 -18.34
CA SER A 91 14.16 -8.08 -17.10
C SER A 91 13.77 -9.55 -17.10
N ASN A 92 14.47 -10.38 -16.31
CA ASN A 92 14.10 -11.79 -16.09
C ASN A 92 12.65 -11.93 -15.62
N ASN A 93 12.18 -10.99 -14.82
CA ASN A 93 10.77 -10.94 -14.35
C ASN A 93 9.79 -10.78 -15.52
N THR A 94 10.16 -10.01 -16.53
CA THR A 94 9.32 -9.81 -17.73
C THR A 94 9.27 -11.05 -18.59
N ILE A 95 10.36 -11.83 -18.67
CA ILE A 95 10.39 -13.11 -19.37
C ILE A 95 9.46 -14.11 -18.69
N LEU A 96 9.54 -14.23 -17.35
CA LEU A 96 8.64 -15.08 -16.57
C LEU A 96 7.18 -14.69 -16.74
N LEU A 97 6.91 -13.36 -16.71
CA LEU A 97 5.57 -12.84 -16.92
C LEU A 97 5.02 -13.14 -18.32
N ARG A 98 5.86 -13.00 -19.37
CA ARG A 98 5.50 -13.36 -20.74
C ARG A 98 5.13 -14.83 -20.84
N GLU A 99 5.99 -15.71 -20.32
CA GLU A 99 5.75 -17.15 -20.33
C GLU A 99 4.43 -17.51 -19.61
N ALA A 100 4.18 -16.89 -18.46
CA ALA A 100 2.93 -17.09 -17.74
C ALA A 100 1.71 -16.62 -18.55
N ILE A 101 1.72 -15.37 -19.08
CA ILE A 101 0.61 -14.78 -19.83
C ILE A 101 0.29 -15.61 -21.10
N THR A 102 1.30 -16.11 -21.79
CA THR A 102 1.09 -16.93 -23.02
C THR A 102 0.48 -18.28 -22.73
N ASN A 103 0.63 -18.79 -21.50
CA ASN A 103 0.13 -20.09 -21.09
C ASN A 103 -1.18 -20.03 -20.27
N MET A 104 -1.64 -18.85 -19.88
CA MET A 104 -2.90 -18.68 -19.16
C MET A 104 -4.10 -18.98 -20.05
N SER A 105 -5.13 -19.63 -19.48
CA SER A 105 -6.45 -19.63 -20.09
C SER A 105 -7.02 -18.21 -20.15
N ARG A 106 -7.94 -17.96 -21.06
CA ARG A 106 -8.54 -16.63 -21.21
C ARG A 106 -9.21 -16.09 -19.94
N ILE A 107 -9.76 -16.99 -19.10
CA ILE A 107 -10.38 -16.58 -17.84
C ILE A 107 -9.34 -16.24 -16.78
N GLU A 108 -8.26 -16.99 -16.70
CA GLU A 108 -7.14 -16.71 -15.81
C GLU A 108 -6.45 -15.40 -16.21
N LEU A 109 -6.22 -15.20 -17.51
CA LEU A 109 -5.63 -13.96 -18.03
C LEU A 109 -6.50 -12.75 -17.70
N LYS A 110 -7.81 -12.82 -17.87
CA LYS A 110 -8.76 -11.77 -17.48
C LYS A 110 -8.56 -11.37 -16.01
N TRP A 111 -8.60 -12.34 -15.11
CA TRP A 111 -8.49 -12.06 -13.69
C TRP A 111 -7.08 -11.65 -13.28
N PHE A 112 -6.05 -12.29 -13.84
CA PHE A 112 -4.67 -11.89 -13.62
C PHE A 112 -4.45 -10.41 -13.98
N ILE A 113 -4.84 -9.98 -15.16
CA ILE A 113 -4.68 -8.59 -15.61
C ILE A 113 -5.43 -7.61 -14.70
N ARG A 114 -6.64 -7.94 -14.28
CA ARG A 114 -7.41 -7.10 -13.35
C ARG A 114 -6.72 -6.94 -11.99
N PHE A 115 -6.20 -8.01 -11.43
CA PHE A 115 -5.43 -7.96 -10.19
C PHE A 115 -4.08 -7.27 -10.40
N TRP A 116 -3.38 -7.56 -11.47
CA TRP A 116 -2.11 -6.94 -11.82
C TRP A 116 -2.21 -5.42 -11.97
N LEU A 117 -3.29 -4.92 -12.58
CA LEU A 117 -3.62 -3.49 -12.66
C LEU A 117 -4.25 -2.94 -11.36
N ARG A 118 -4.47 -3.77 -10.34
CA ARG A 118 -5.16 -3.43 -9.09
C ARG A 118 -6.58 -2.87 -9.32
N LYS A 119 -7.25 -3.34 -10.35
CA LYS A 119 -8.63 -3.00 -10.73
C LYS A 119 -9.50 -4.26 -10.83
N PRO A 120 -9.68 -5.02 -9.72
CA PRO A 120 -10.34 -6.34 -9.79
C PRO A 120 -11.81 -6.27 -10.23
N ARG A 121 -12.49 -5.13 -10.03
CA ARG A 121 -13.89 -4.89 -10.44
C ARG A 121 -14.90 -5.94 -9.92
N ILE A 122 -14.60 -6.55 -8.78
CA ILE A 122 -15.44 -7.60 -8.15
C ILE A 122 -16.42 -7.04 -7.12
N GLY A 123 -16.39 -5.71 -6.87
CA GLY A 123 -17.24 -5.07 -5.87
C GLY A 123 -16.93 -5.46 -4.41
N ILE A 124 -15.90 -6.27 -4.18
CA ILE A 124 -15.48 -6.66 -2.84
C ILE A 124 -14.62 -5.56 -2.24
N MET A 125 -15.04 -5.08 -1.09
CA MET A 125 -14.27 -4.13 -0.27
C MET A 125 -13.62 -4.86 0.91
N THR A 126 -12.47 -4.39 1.39
CA THR A 126 -11.80 -4.90 2.60
C THR A 126 -12.78 -5.13 3.74
N ARG A 127 -13.71 -4.19 3.97
CA ARG A 127 -14.75 -4.33 5.01
C ARG A 127 -15.60 -5.59 4.86
N ASN A 128 -15.97 -5.94 3.63
CA ASN A 128 -16.81 -7.12 3.37
C ASN A 128 -16.00 -8.41 3.56
N LEU A 129 -14.71 -8.39 3.17
CA LEU A 129 -13.80 -9.51 3.45
C LEU A 129 -13.60 -9.70 4.95
N THR A 130 -13.32 -8.62 5.70
CA THR A 130 -13.19 -8.67 7.17
C THR A 130 -14.43 -9.29 7.82
N LYS A 131 -15.62 -8.83 7.42
CA LYS A 131 -16.88 -9.39 7.92
C LYS A 131 -17.03 -10.87 7.57
N GLY A 132 -16.74 -11.25 6.33
CA GLY A 132 -16.83 -12.65 5.90
C GLY A 132 -15.84 -13.57 6.65
N ILE A 133 -14.62 -13.08 6.95
CA ILE A 133 -13.64 -13.82 7.74
C ILE A 133 -14.14 -13.97 9.18
N ALA A 134 -14.61 -12.88 9.81
CA ALA A 134 -15.17 -12.92 11.16
C ALA A 134 -16.34 -13.92 11.29
N GLU A 135 -17.26 -13.91 10.34
CA GLU A 135 -18.39 -14.85 10.28
C GLU A 135 -17.95 -16.30 10.02
N TYR A 136 -16.95 -16.52 9.15
CA TYR A 136 -16.47 -17.87 8.82
C TYR A 136 -15.78 -18.54 10.00
N TYR A 137 -14.91 -17.80 10.72
CA TYR A 137 -14.17 -18.29 11.88
C TYR A 137 -14.95 -18.09 13.21
N GLN A 138 -16.13 -17.47 13.18
CA GLN A 138 -16.95 -17.15 14.35
C GLN A 138 -16.15 -16.35 15.41
N ASN A 139 -15.35 -15.40 14.93
CA ASN A 139 -14.44 -14.59 15.76
C ASN A 139 -14.57 -13.10 15.46
N ASP A 140 -15.25 -12.36 16.34
CA ASP A 140 -15.47 -10.92 16.18
C ASP A 140 -14.18 -10.08 16.38
N ALA A 141 -13.15 -10.62 17.02
CA ALA A 141 -11.87 -9.93 17.20
C ALA A 141 -11.16 -9.64 15.87
N VAL A 142 -11.51 -10.35 14.80
CA VAL A 142 -11.03 -10.09 13.42
C VAL A 142 -11.23 -8.62 13.02
N HIS A 143 -12.28 -7.96 13.49
CA HIS A 143 -12.53 -6.56 13.18
C HIS A 143 -11.51 -5.62 13.81
N GLU A 144 -11.02 -5.94 15.00
CA GLU A 144 -9.97 -5.18 15.67
C GLU A 144 -8.60 -5.51 15.06
N TRP A 145 -8.32 -6.79 14.86
CA TRP A 145 -7.06 -7.24 14.24
C TRP A 145 -6.84 -6.66 12.84
N ALA A 146 -7.91 -6.54 12.04
CA ALA A 146 -7.85 -5.95 10.69
C ALA A 146 -7.51 -4.45 10.64
N LYS A 147 -7.46 -3.79 11.79
CA LYS A 147 -6.96 -2.41 11.91
C LYS A 147 -5.43 -2.39 11.92
N LEU A 148 -4.80 -3.44 12.42
CA LEU A 148 -3.36 -3.55 12.67
C LEU A 148 -2.65 -4.44 11.66
N HIS A 149 -3.33 -5.50 11.18
CA HIS A 149 -2.73 -6.57 10.40
C HIS A 149 -3.37 -6.73 9.01
N PRO A 150 -2.62 -7.25 8.03
CA PRO A 150 -3.19 -7.74 6.78
C PRO A 150 -4.20 -8.86 7.04
N LEU A 151 -5.26 -8.93 6.24
CA LEU A 151 -6.28 -9.99 6.39
C LEU A 151 -5.72 -11.39 6.11
N SER A 152 -4.73 -11.51 5.20
CA SER A 152 -4.03 -12.77 4.93
C SER A 152 -3.32 -13.30 6.17
N TYR A 153 -2.59 -12.44 6.89
CA TYR A 153 -1.92 -12.81 8.14
C TYR A 153 -2.91 -13.21 9.25
N ILE A 154 -4.03 -12.49 9.35
CA ILE A 154 -5.09 -12.87 10.31
C ILE A 154 -5.64 -14.26 10.01
N VAL A 155 -5.83 -14.59 8.72
CA VAL A 155 -6.30 -15.93 8.32
C VAL A 155 -5.23 -16.99 8.64
N GLU A 156 -3.96 -16.70 8.46
CA GLU A 156 -2.86 -17.59 8.87
C GLU A 156 -2.93 -17.89 10.37
N CYS A 157 -3.01 -16.87 11.21
CA CYS A 157 -3.15 -17.07 12.65
C CYS A 157 -4.39 -17.90 13.03
N LEU A 158 -5.54 -17.58 12.42
CA LEU A 158 -6.79 -18.29 12.72
C LEU A 158 -6.77 -19.78 12.31
N GLU A 159 -6.09 -20.10 11.22
CA GLU A 159 -5.90 -21.50 10.79
C GLU A 159 -4.93 -22.25 11.71
N ASP A 160 -3.93 -21.54 12.28
CA ASP A 160 -3.01 -22.08 13.30
C ASP A 160 -3.58 -22.08 14.72
N GLU A 161 -4.88 -21.75 14.89
CA GLU A 161 -5.53 -21.59 16.19
C GLU A 161 -4.81 -20.59 17.10
N ALA A 162 -4.14 -19.61 16.51
CA ALA A 162 -3.39 -18.56 17.19
C ALA A 162 -4.09 -17.20 17.06
N GLU A 163 -3.78 -16.29 17.96
CA GLU A 163 -4.18 -14.89 17.81
C GLU A 163 -3.05 -14.08 17.16
N PRO A 164 -3.37 -13.13 16.27
CA PRO A 164 -2.37 -12.19 15.78
C PRO A 164 -1.70 -11.45 16.95
N GLU A 165 -0.40 -11.22 16.84
CA GLU A 165 0.33 -10.48 17.87
C GLU A 165 -0.36 -9.13 18.12
N SER A 166 -0.69 -8.86 19.38
CA SER A 166 -1.33 -7.59 19.78
C SER A 166 -0.39 -6.39 19.68
N ASN A 167 0.89 -6.64 19.44
CA ASN A 167 1.90 -5.61 19.42
C ASN A 167 2.19 -5.10 18.00
N ILE A 168 2.29 -3.79 17.90
CA ILE A 168 2.78 -3.12 16.71
C ILE A 168 4.25 -3.47 16.50
N THR A 169 4.60 -3.89 15.29
CA THR A 169 5.99 -4.15 14.92
C THR A 169 6.55 -2.96 14.12
N VAL A 170 7.68 -2.40 14.59
CA VAL A 170 8.40 -1.37 13.84
C VAL A 170 8.87 -1.95 12.51
N GLY A 171 8.53 -1.27 11.41
CA GLY A 171 8.78 -1.77 10.05
C GLY A 171 7.55 -2.35 9.36
N GLN A 172 6.47 -2.60 10.10
CA GLN A 172 5.17 -3.00 9.56
C GLN A 172 4.23 -1.80 9.49
N PHE A 173 3.73 -1.51 8.29
CA PHE A 173 2.84 -0.36 8.07
C PHE A 173 1.53 -0.45 8.87
N ILE A 174 1.19 0.62 9.55
CA ILE A 174 -0.07 0.76 10.28
C ILE A 174 -1.05 1.54 9.40
N LYS A 175 -2.23 0.98 9.16
CA LYS A 175 -3.24 1.64 8.35
C LYS A 175 -3.71 2.95 9.02
N PRO A 176 -3.52 4.12 8.37
CA PRO A 176 -3.82 5.39 9.00
C PRO A 176 -5.32 5.59 9.19
N MET A 177 -5.70 6.07 10.36
CA MET A 177 -7.06 6.52 10.63
C MET A 177 -7.36 7.79 9.81
N LEU A 178 -8.55 7.85 9.21
CA LEU A 178 -8.99 9.00 8.44
C LEU A 178 -9.95 9.85 9.25
N ALA A 179 -9.73 11.17 9.23
CA ALA A 179 -10.65 12.12 9.81
C ALA A 179 -12.00 12.11 9.07
N LYS A 180 -13.08 12.21 9.82
CA LYS A 180 -14.44 12.39 9.27
C LYS A 180 -14.76 13.87 9.18
N PRO A 181 -15.37 14.35 8.08
CA PRO A 181 -15.89 15.71 8.01
C PRO A 181 -16.90 15.93 9.14
N ARG A 182 -16.81 17.09 9.79
CA ARG A 182 -17.76 17.44 10.86
C ARG A 182 -18.95 18.22 10.27
N PRO A 183 -20.16 17.72 10.37
CA PRO A 183 -21.34 18.48 9.94
C PRO A 183 -21.71 19.56 10.99
N GLY A 184 -21.96 20.78 10.52
CA GLY A 184 -22.56 21.87 11.30
C GLY A 184 -21.61 22.70 12.14
N LYS A 185 -22.14 23.85 12.64
CA LYS A 185 -21.43 24.80 13.52
C LYS A 185 -21.59 24.35 14.98
N ARG A 186 -20.81 23.44 15.48
CA ARG A 186 -20.77 23.10 16.90
C ARG A 186 -19.59 23.77 17.58
N LYS A 187 -19.75 24.24 18.84
CA LYS A 187 -18.65 24.72 19.65
C LYS A 187 -17.64 23.59 19.90
N PHE A 188 -16.37 23.92 19.84
CA PHE A 188 -15.29 23.01 20.19
C PHE A 188 -15.16 22.97 21.72
N THR A 189 -15.31 21.81 22.30
CA THR A 189 -15.05 21.53 23.72
C THR A 189 -14.20 20.27 23.80
N ASN A 190 -13.18 20.27 24.64
CA ASN A 190 -12.24 19.15 24.80
C ASN A 190 -11.67 18.68 23.44
N THR A 191 -11.10 19.62 22.70
CA THR A 191 -10.66 19.38 21.32
C THR A 191 -9.23 19.85 21.18
N ILE A 192 -8.39 19.02 20.55
CA ILE A 192 -7.05 19.42 20.11
C ILE A 192 -7.18 20.05 18.73
N VAL A 193 -6.59 21.23 18.56
CA VAL A 193 -6.48 21.93 17.27
C VAL A 193 -5.05 21.82 16.79
N ASP A 194 -4.87 21.36 15.56
CA ASP A 194 -3.57 21.14 14.96
C ASP A 194 -3.49 21.83 13.60
N TYR A 195 -2.28 22.12 13.15
CA TYR A 195 -2.06 22.68 11.82
C TYR A 195 -2.36 21.63 10.76
N LYS A 196 -3.05 22.04 9.69
CA LYS A 196 -3.21 21.21 8.49
C LYS A 196 -2.16 21.60 7.47
N PHE A 197 -1.05 20.88 7.48
CA PHE A 197 -0.01 21.04 6.47
C PHE A 197 -0.50 20.58 5.09
N ASP A 198 -0.03 21.25 4.04
CA ASP A 198 -0.39 20.91 2.65
C ASP A 198 0.72 20.09 1.99
N GLY A 199 0.78 18.84 2.37
CA GLY A 199 1.80 17.89 1.95
C GLY A 199 1.25 16.50 1.64
N ASN A 200 2.11 15.50 1.76
CA ASN A 200 1.76 14.11 1.68
C ASN A 200 2.03 13.41 3.01
N ARG A 201 1.08 12.59 3.46
CA ARG A 201 1.20 11.80 4.70
C ARG A 201 2.08 10.59 4.49
N TYR A 202 3.04 10.41 5.41
CA TYR A 202 3.93 9.27 5.48
C TYR A 202 4.05 8.76 6.91
N GLN A 203 4.40 7.48 7.07
CA GLN A 203 4.84 6.94 8.35
C GLN A 203 6.34 6.70 8.30
N ILE A 204 7.05 7.16 9.32
CA ILE A 204 8.47 6.87 9.53
C ILE A 204 8.57 5.85 10.65
N HIS A 205 9.15 4.71 10.34
CA HIS A 205 9.47 3.65 11.29
C HIS A 205 10.97 3.61 11.46
N LYS A 206 11.47 3.84 12.67
CA LYS A 206 12.87 3.70 13.01
C LYS A 206 13.04 2.62 14.07
N ASN A 207 14.02 1.76 13.86
CA ASN A 207 14.48 0.79 14.83
C ASN A 207 16.00 0.80 14.77
N THR A 208 16.67 0.99 15.90
CA THR A 208 18.13 1.11 16.05
C THR A 208 18.86 1.67 14.80
N ASN A 209 19.21 0.84 13.83
CA ASN A 209 19.94 1.20 12.60
C ASN A 209 19.10 1.09 11.32
N ALA A 210 17.79 0.85 11.44
CA ALA A 210 16.92 0.67 10.28
C ALA A 210 15.82 1.71 10.28
N VAL A 211 15.62 2.34 9.10
CA VAL A 211 14.52 3.29 8.86
C VAL A 211 13.70 2.81 7.68
N SER A 212 12.39 2.84 7.82
CA SER A 212 11.44 2.58 6.74
C SER A 212 10.44 3.71 6.65
N ILE A 213 10.22 4.21 5.44
CA ILE A 213 9.24 5.27 5.16
C ILE A 213 8.13 4.66 4.32
N PHE A 214 6.89 4.77 4.80
CA PHE A 214 5.71 4.27 4.10
C PHE A 214 4.80 5.43 3.69
N ASN A 215 4.27 5.37 2.48
CA ASN A 215 3.26 6.33 2.05
C ASN A 215 1.88 5.97 2.64
N ARG A 216 0.89 6.85 2.44
CA ARG A 216 -0.49 6.67 2.93
C ARG A 216 -1.15 5.33 2.52
N LYS A 217 -0.66 4.69 1.47
CA LYS A 217 -1.19 3.40 0.97
C LYS A 217 -0.40 2.19 1.47
N GLY A 218 0.61 2.38 2.32
CA GLY A 218 1.45 1.31 2.87
C GLY A 218 2.62 0.91 1.97
N LYS A 219 2.83 1.58 0.84
CA LYS A 219 4.00 1.31 0.00
C LYS A 219 5.25 1.88 0.67
N ARG A 220 6.29 1.06 0.80
CA ARG A 220 7.61 1.49 1.23
C ARG A 220 8.23 2.38 0.15
N VAL A 221 8.68 3.56 0.55
CA VAL A 221 9.22 4.60 -0.33
C VAL A 221 10.51 5.23 0.20
N THR A 222 11.21 4.52 1.06
CA THR A 222 12.44 4.98 1.73
C THR A 222 13.48 5.46 0.70
N ASP A 223 13.61 4.76 -0.41
CA ASP A 223 14.51 5.09 -1.53
C ASP A 223 14.23 6.43 -2.20
N LYS A 224 13.04 6.98 -2.03
CA LYS A 224 12.65 8.29 -2.58
C LYS A 224 13.02 9.47 -1.69
N PHE A 225 13.38 9.20 -0.45
CA PHE A 225 13.62 10.21 0.59
C PHE A 225 14.97 9.99 1.30
N PRO A 226 16.12 9.99 0.58
CA PRO A 226 17.42 9.76 1.21
C PRO A 226 17.79 10.83 2.25
N ASP A 227 17.37 12.08 2.05
CA ASP A 227 17.54 13.19 2.99
C ASP A 227 16.77 12.96 4.30
N VAL A 228 15.54 12.44 4.23
CA VAL A 228 14.76 12.07 5.43
C VAL A 228 15.35 10.82 6.09
N LEU A 229 15.83 9.85 5.30
CA LEU A 229 16.54 8.69 5.80
C LEU A 229 17.78 9.11 6.61
N ASP A 230 18.62 9.99 6.04
CA ASP A 230 19.82 10.50 6.68
C ASP A 230 19.51 11.30 7.95
N MET A 231 18.42 12.06 7.94
CA MET A 231 17.91 12.76 9.12
C MET A 231 17.47 11.77 10.21
N ALA A 232 16.65 10.79 9.86
CA ALA A 232 16.08 9.84 10.80
C ALA A 232 17.14 8.89 11.40
N LEU A 233 18.21 8.56 10.67
CA LEU A 233 19.34 7.78 11.18
C LEU A 233 20.11 8.52 12.28
N LYS A 234 20.04 9.84 12.33
CA LYS A 234 20.69 10.67 13.36
C LYS A 234 19.84 10.84 14.63
N TRP A 235 18.59 10.44 14.61
CA TRP A 235 17.73 10.48 15.79
C TRP A 235 18.21 9.51 16.87
N PRO A 236 17.80 9.70 18.14
CA PRO A 236 18.14 8.79 19.23
C PRO A 236 17.87 7.32 18.87
N ASP A 237 18.64 6.41 19.46
CA ASP A 237 18.57 4.95 19.25
C ASP A 237 17.33 4.31 19.89
N THR A 238 16.19 4.98 19.75
CA THR A 238 14.89 4.57 20.26
C THR A 238 14.02 4.09 19.13
N SER A 239 13.37 2.96 19.34
CA SER A 239 12.37 2.48 18.37
C SER A 239 11.16 3.39 18.35
N VAL A 240 10.78 3.88 17.16
CA VAL A 240 9.66 4.82 17.02
C VAL A 240 8.89 4.61 15.74
N ILE A 241 7.57 4.87 15.82
CA ILE A 241 6.69 5.01 14.65
C ILE A 241 6.04 6.39 14.74
N LEU A 242 6.34 7.24 13.76
CA LEU A 242 5.79 8.58 13.61
C LEU A 242 4.84 8.65 12.42
N ASP A 243 3.72 9.32 12.63
CA ASP A 243 2.82 9.71 11.53
C ASP A 243 3.11 11.17 11.17
N CYS A 244 3.55 11.39 9.93
CA CYS A 244 4.15 12.65 9.51
C CYS A 244 3.48 13.21 8.26
N GLU A 245 3.51 14.54 8.13
CA GLU A 245 3.28 15.20 6.86
C GLU A 245 4.61 15.70 6.29
N PHE A 246 4.88 15.36 5.01
CA PHE A 246 6.02 15.88 4.26
C PHE A 246 5.51 16.93 3.29
N TYR A 247 6.02 18.13 3.37
CA TYR A 247 5.64 19.21 2.47
C TYR A 247 6.86 19.90 1.84
N PRO A 248 6.72 20.43 0.62
CA PRO A 248 7.84 21.04 -0.09
C PRO A 248 8.11 22.45 0.48
N ILE A 249 9.40 22.79 0.56
CA ILE A 249 9.87 24.10 1.00
C ILE A 249 10.78 24.72 -0.06
N ASP A 250 10.92 26.06 -0.01
CA ASP A 250 11.94 26.76 -0.78
C ASP A 250 13.29 26.78 -0.02
N THR A 251 14.31 27.38 -0.62
CA THR A 251 15.65 27.53 -0.04
C THR A 251 15.69 28.39 1.23
N THR A 252 14.62 29.09 1.55
CA THR A 252 14.48 29.90 2.77
C THR A 252 13.64 29.20 3.86
N GLY A 253 13.20 27.95 3.58
CA GLY A 253 12.35 27.18 4.50
C GLY A 253 10.85 27.52 4.43
N ARG A 254 10.39 28.30 3.44
CA ARG A 254 8.98 28.66 3.28
C ARG A 254 8.23 27.53 2.57
N PRO A 255 7.02 27.17 3.05
CA PRO A 255 6.21 26.16 2.38
C PRO A 255 5.90 26.52 0.92
N LEU A 256 6.03 25.54 0.04
CA LEU A 256 5.64 25.60 -1.37
C LEU A 256 4.32 24.86 -1.60
N PRO A 257 3.59 25.17 -2.69
CA PRO A 257 2.36 24.46 -3.02
C PRO A 257 2.55 22.95 -3.19
N HIS A 258 1.58 22.17 -2.69
CA HIS A 258 1.59 20.70 -2.65
C HIS A 258 1.97 20.04 -3.99
N HIS A 259 1.54 20.59 -5.14
CA HIS A 259 1.85 19.98 -6.45
C HIS A 259 3.35 19.83 -6.71
N ARG A 260 4.21 20.61 -6.02
CA ARG A 260 5.68 20.47 -6.09
C ARG A 260 6.17 19.12 -5.57
N MET A 261 5.41 18.46 -4.68
CA MET A 261 5.73 17.11 -4.21
C MET A 261 5.78 16.08 -5.35
N ALA A 262 5.06 16.30 -6.44
CA ALA A 262 5.10 15.41 -7.61
C ALA A 262 6.53 15.28 -8.19
N THR A 263 7.31 16.38 -8.20
CA THR A 263 8.72 16.38 -8.60
C THR A 263 9.54 15.41 -7.75
N ARG A 264 9.27 15.37 -6.44
CA ARG A 264 9.97 14.51 -5.50
C ARG A 264 9.60 13.04 -5.67
N VAL A 265 8.31 12.74 -5.69
CA VAL A 265 7.77 11.37 -5.68
C VAL A 265 8.01 10.65 -6.99
N HIS A 266 7.85 11.33 -8.14
CA HIS A 266 7.89 10.70 -9.45
C HIS A 266 9.26 10.79 -10.16
N SER A 267 10.25 11.47 -9.56
CA SER A 267 11.59 11.56 -10.16
C SER A 267 12.27 10.20 -10.25
N LYS A 268 12.94 9.97 -11.38
CA LYS A 268 13.88 8.84 -11.55
C LYS A 268 15.26 9.17 -10.98
N ASP A 269 15.65 10.43 -11.02
CA ASP A 269 16.90 10.95 -10.44
C ASP A 269 16.58 11.53 -9.07
N VAL A 270 16.76 10.70 -8.04
CA VAL A 270 16.39 11.03 -6.65
C VAL A 270 17.29 12.14 -6.09
N VAL A 271 18.59 12.15 -6.43
CA VAL A 271 19.55 13.17 -5.95
C VAL A 271 19.14 14.55 -6.44
N LYS A 272 18.91 14.69 -7.75
CA LYS A 272 18.42 15.96 -8.30
C LYS A 272 17.03 16.34 -7.80
N ALA A 273 16.20 15.36 -7.42
CA ALA A 273 14.89 15.64 -6.87
C ALA A 273 14.98 16.25 -5.47
N VAL A 274 15.93 15.79 -4.64
CA VAL A 274 16.23 16.38 -3.33
C VAL A 274 16.60 17.85 -3.47
N GLU A 275 17.54 18.16 -4.37
CA GLU A 275 18.01 19.54 -4.62
C GLU A 275 16.90 20.47 -5.14
N LYS A 276 16.07 19.96 -6.08
CA LYS A 276 15.01 20.76 -6.72
C LYS A 276 13.75 20.94 -5.88
N CYS A 277 13.52 20.07 -4.94
CA CYS A 277 12.34 20.09 -4.08
C CYS A 277 12.72 19.64 -2.67
N PRO A 278 13.42 20.49 -1.90
CA PRO A 278 13.61 20.26 -0.48
C PRO A 278 12.26 20.07 0.22
N ILE A 279 12.25 19.25 1.25
CA ILE A 279 11.02 18.98 2.01
C ILE A 279 11.25 19.23 3.51
N GLU A 280 10.19 19.65 4.16
CA GLU A 280 10.09 19.67 5.62
C GLU A 280 9.27 18.45 6.07
N VAL A 281 9.64 17.90 7.21
CA VAL A 281 8.96 16.77 7.85
C VAL A 281 8.38 17.23 9.17
N VAL A 282 7.08 17.02 9.36
CA VAL A 282 6.41 17.34 10.63
C VAL A 282 5.65 16.10 11.10
N ALA A 283 6.03 15.59 12.25
CA ALA A 283 5.27 14.54 12.93
C ALA A 283 4.07 15.19 13.63
N PHE A 284 2.89 14.70 13.32
CA PHE A 284 1.65 15.13 13.98
C PHE A 284 1.09 14.07 14.93
N ASP A 285 1.62 12.85 14.90
CA ASP A 285 1.27 11.78 15.84
C ASP A 285 2.45 10.85 16.06
N ILE A 286 2.47 10.16 17.21
CA ILE A 286 3.42 9.12 17.59
C ILE A 286 2.64 7.88 18.00
N LEU A 287 2.89 6.76 17.31
CA LEU A 287 2.10 5.54 17.44
C LEU A 287 2.82 4.47 18.27
N PHE A 288 4.15 4.54 18.28
CA PHE A 288 5.01 3.63 19.03
C PHE A 288 6.26 4.38 19.49
N TYR A 289 6.69 4.14 20.70
CA TYR A 289 7.88 4.78 21.27
C TYR A 289 8.50 3.89 22.35
N ASP A 290 9.80 3.65 22.25
CA ASP A 290 10.61 2.93 23.25
C ASP A 290 9.96 1.60 23.71
N SER A 291 9.60 0.75 22.75
CA SER A 291 8.96 -0.56 22.99
C SER A 291 7.51 -0.48 23.48
N GLU A 292 6.91 0.73 23.60
CA GLU A 292 5.53 0.91 24.01
C GLU A 292 4.63 1.18 22.79
N ASN A 293 3.53 0.41 22.69
CA ASN A 293 2.43 0.69 21.78
C ASN A 293 1.58 1.83 22.35
N LEU A 294 1.57 2.98 21.66
CA LEU A 294 0.85 4.17 22.10
C LEU A 294 -0.55 4.30 21.50
N MET A 295 -0.99 3.37 20.66
CA MET A 295 -2.29 3.50 19.98
C MET A 295 -3.49 3.46 20.91
N GLU A 296 -3.36 2.80 22.06
CA GLU A 296 -4.38 2.78 23.12
C GLU A 296 -4.39 4.05 23.97
N ARG A 297 -3.36 4.88 23.87
CA ARG A 297 -3.29 6.17 24.55
C ARG A 297 -4.20 7.19 23.86
N THR A 298 -4.69 8.15 24.60
CA THR A 298 -5.45 9.28 24.03
C THR A 298 -4.55 10.13 23.11
N GLN A 299 -5.15 10.85 22.16
CA GLN A 299 -4.39 11.73 21.27
C GLN A 299 -3.60 12.80 22.06
N LEU A 300 -4.15 13.30 23.17
CA LEU A 300 -3.46 14.28 24.02
C LEU A 300 -2.20 13.69 24.64
N GLU A 301 -2.27 12.48 25.18
CA GLU A 301 -1.11 11.81 25.76
C GLU A 301 -0.03 11.56 24.71
N ARG A 302 -0.40 11.10 23.52
CA ARG A 302 0.56 10.92 22.41
C ARG A 302 1.22 12.23 21.99
N LYS A 303 0.47 13.33 21.90
CA LYS A 303 1.00 14.68 21.65
C LYS A 303 1.96 15.13 22.75
N GLN A 304 1.63 14.86 24.01
CA GLN A 304 2.51 15.18 25.14
C GLN A 304 3.81 14.36 25.13
N ILE A 305 3.76 13.11 24.67
CA ILE A 305 4.95 12.29 24.48
C ILE A 305 5.79 12.87 23.33
N LEU A 306 5.17 13.11 22.18
CA LEU A 306 5.84 13.65 20.98
C LEU A 306 6.52 14.99 21.27
N SER A 307 5.87 15.92 22.01
CA SER A 307 6.43 17.23 22.37
C SER A 307 7.65 17.18 23.31
N LYS A 308 7.92 16.05 23.94
CA LYS A 308 9.10 15.83 24.78
C LYS A 308 10.25 15.16 24.03
N THR A 309 10.05 14.80 22.78
CA THR A 309 11.05 14.15 21.93
C THR A 309 11.79 15.17 21.07
N GLU A 310 12.94 14.77 20.53
CA GLU A 310 13.73 15.55 19.58
C GLU A 310 13.27 15.37 18.12
N TYR A 311 12.14 14.64 17.90
CA TYR A 311 11.61 14.44 16.55
C TYR A 311 10.95 15.73 16.03
N PRO A 312 10.98 15.95 14.69
CA PRO A 312 10.39 17.15 14.11
C PRO A 312 8.86 17.15 14.30
N HIS A 313 8.35 18.07 15.08
CA HIS A 313 6.92 18.25 15.35
C HIS A 313 6.56 19.72 15.46
N CYS A 314 5.28 20.05 15.37
CA CYS A 314 4.74 21.37 15.68
C CYS A 314 3.99 21.35 16.99
N ASP A 315 3.95 22.53 17.63
CA ASP A 315 3.08 22.76 18.77
C ASP A 315 1.61 22.57 18.40
N TYR A 316 0.83 22.11 19.34
CA TYR A 316 -0.62 21.94 19.23
C TYR A 316 -1.35 22.82 20.23
N HIS A 317 -2.63 23.10 19.97
CA HIS A 317 -3.48 23.90 20.85
C HIS A 317 -4.62 23.04 21.40
N CYS A 318 -4.91 23.17 22.69
CA CYS A 318 -6.01 22.48 23.40
C CYS A 318 -7.17 23.44 23.72
#